data_18ecb29d52a03089e2d12f6aee124787
#
_entry.id   18ecb29d52a03089e2d12f6aee124787
#
_cell.length_a   1.000
_cell.length_b   1.000
_cell.length_c   1.000
_cell.angle_alpha   90.00
_cell.angle_beta   90.00
_cell.angle_gamma   90.00
#
_symmetry.space_group_name_H-M   'P 1'
#
loop_
_entity.id
_entity.type
_entity.pdbx_description
1 polymer ?
#
loop_
_entity_poly.entity_id
_entity_poly.type
_entity_poly.pdbx_seq_one_letter_code
_entity_poly.pdbx_strand_id
1 'polypeptide(L)'
;MEQRPSTSMGSFREEILHRLEARNIAIRPWASIFKNYSLMSDDLIRLRRRYDHHQRLENDSSAPESSSDELKQLREELAEVYKQKSRNDQSLIEANRKLDEHDRTISALTKERDKLLQETKKLYARISELECELKKALDDKQSLYDEWIALSALLETKSNELVQQQQERLVLINKIRDLNEQHANLFNTEVDQQQERRQRQIREEIARACEDTSRDDKVNAALQLSNLPIGDVVLGDAVPRELLSKVEVNDGEVYDVLWLSSDVYASCGSDKRVRIWKVDQRGTPAKIATLVGCNNAVTRLDFDSDSRLILGASNDHGVRLWNVDNQRLMCSFMGHSDKVSSARFLSAHQVVSGSNDRLIKLWDVRSQRCVRSVFPGSTILDIVGSDRAASSFISGHFDRKLRFWDSRNQEPVHIIELAGKVTSLNVSSDGIYLLCSTRDDTLSLIDVRKYQTVHIYSAEQYRTSSDLSRCVLSPGMQYCAAGSSDGSVFVWNIQSTKLEKVLHKGGHQHAVLSLSWNPSGHGLLSGDKQKVVCMWK
;
A
#
# COMPACT_ATOMS: atom_id res chain seq x y z
N MET A 1 20.32 43.19 -34.83
CA MET A 1 20.18 43.42 -36.29
C MET A 1 18.91 42.71 -36.73
N GLU A 2 17.82 43.47 -36.76
CA GLU A 2 16.49 43.03 -37.16
C GLU A 2 16.42 43.00 -38.67
N GLN A 3 16.21 41.84 -39.28
CA GLN A 3 15.80 41.75 -40.68
C GLN A 3 14.27 41.81 -40.74
N ARG A 4 13.74 42.95 -41.21
CA ARG A 4 12.34 43.09 -41.65
C ARG A 4 12.13 42.22 -42.89
N PRO A 5 11.06 41.42 -42.99
CA PRO A 5 10.72 40.74 -44.24
C PRO A 5 10.19 41.77 -45.22
N SER A 6 10.87 41.95 -46.34
CA SER A 6 10.40 42.70 -47.51
C SER A 6 9.19 41.97 -48.11
N THR A 7 7.98 42.43 -47.80
CA THR A 7 6.76 42.03 -48.50
C THR A 7 6.82 42.58 -49.92
N SER A 8 7.16 41.71 -50.85
CA SER A 8 7.31 42.01 -52.25
C SER A 8 5.96 42.40 -52.87
N MET A 9 5.91 43.55 -53.58
CA MET A 9 4.80 43.97 -54.47
C MET A 9 4.34 42.88 -55.45
N GLY A 10 5.13 41.82 -55.68
CA GLY A 10 4.82 40.64 -56.49
C GLY A 10 3.66 39.82 -55.93
N SER A 11 3.62 39.59 -54.64
CA SER A 11 2.60 38.76 -53.97
C SER A 11 1.18 39.36 -54.10
N PHE A 12 1.06 40.69 -54.03
CA PHE A 12 -0.26 41.35 -54.11
C PHE A 12 -0.81 41.34 -55.55
N ARG A 13 0.06 41.43 -56.55
CA ARG A 13 -0.32 41.32 -57.95
C ARG A 13 -0.76 39.92 -58.33
N GLU A 14 -0.09 38.89 -57.83
CA GLU A 14 -0.47 37.47 -57.99
C GLU A 14 -1.82 37.18 -57.33
N GLU A 15 -2.07 37.71 -56.15
CA GLU A 15 -3.35 37.54 -55.46
C GLU A 15 -4.52 38.22 -56.22
N ILE A 16 -4.29 39.41 -56.80
CA ILE A 16 -5.29 40.10 -57.65
C ILE A 16 -5.54 39.29 -58.93
N LEU A 17 -4.51 38.78 -59.59
CA LEU A 17 -4.66 37.93 -60.78
C LEU A 17 -5.43 36.66 -60.44
N HIS A 18 -5.11 36.00 -59.37
CA HIS A 18 -5.80 34.79 -58.91
C HIS A 18 -7.30 35.07 -58.61
N ARG A 19 -7.62 36.19 -57.99
CA ARG A 19 -9.02 36.61 -57.76
C ARG A 19 -9.76 36.93 -59.05
N LEU A 20 -9.08 37.55 -60.03
CA LEU A 20 -9.66 37.84 -61.36
C LEU A 20 -9.88 36.53 -62.16
N GLU A 21 -8.95 35.58 -62.10
CA GLU A 21 -9.11 34.26 -62.72
C GLU A 21 -10.24 33.47 -62.07
N ALA A 22 -10.33 33.44 -60.75
CA ALA A 22 -11.43 32.80 -60.01
C ALA A 22 -12.78 33.41 -60.38
N ARG A 23 -12.86 34.75 -60.52
CA ARG A 23 -14.06 35.45 -61.01
C ARG A 23 -14.40 35.06 -62.45
N ASN A 24 -13.43 35.01 -63.34
CA ASN A 24 -13.66 34.65 -64.76
C ASN A 24 -14.08 33.20 -64.92
N ILE A 25 -13.56 32.28 -64.08
CA ILE A 25 -13.98 30.87 -64.02
C ILE A 25 -15.44 30.79 -63.53
N ALA A 26 -15.82 31.57 -62.52
CA ALA A 26 -17.18 31.60 -61.98
C ALA A 26 -18.19 32.16 -62.98
N ILE A 27 -17.80 33.11 -63.83
CA ILE A 27 -18.68 33.72 -64.85
C ILE A 27 -18.78 32.89 -66.12
N ARG A 28 -17.79 32.06 -66.48
CA ARG A 28 -17.79 31.19 -67.68
C ARG A 28 -19.10 30.40 -67.92
N PRO A 29 -19.67 29.73 -66.96
CA PRO A 29 -20.93 29.00 -67.16
C PRO A 29 -22.10 29.93 -67.56
N TRP A 30 -22.07 31.14 -67.14
CA TRP A 30 -23.14 32.14 -67.32
C TRP A 30 -22.92 33.00 -68.57
N ALA A 31 -21.72 33.04 -69.13
CA ALA A 31 -21.38 33.86 -70.28
C ALA A 31 -22.23 33.54 -71.51
N SER A 32 -22.57 32.28 -71.70
CA SER A 32 -23.45 31.80 -72.78
C SER A 32 -24.91 32.25 -72.54
N ILE A 33 -25.35 32.26 -71.30
CA ILE A 33 -26.73 32.68 -70.92
C ILE A 33 -26.88 34.22 -71.14
N PHE A 34 -25.89 35.00 -70.70
CA PHE A 34 -25.91 36.45 -70.94
C PHE A 34 -25.84 36.79 -72.41
N LYS A 35 -25.02 36.08 -73.22
CA LYS A 35 -24.92 36.28 -74.68
C LYS A 35 -26.25 35.91 -75.34
N ASN A 36 -26.86 34.82 -74.98
CA ASN A 36 -28.13 34.41 -75.52
C ASN A 36 -29.26 35.38 -75.13
N TYR A 37 -29.24 35.92 -73.88
CA TYR A 37 -30.18 36.91 -73.43
C TYR A 37 -30.06 38.26 -74.21
N SER A 38 -28.83 38.70 -74.46
CA SER A 38 -28.58 39.94 -75.27
C SER A 38 -29.07 39.76 -76.70
N LEU A 39 -28.77 38.61 -77.35
CA LEU A 39 -29.25 38.33 -78.71
C LEU A 39 -30.79 38.32 -78.78
N MET A 40 -31.44 37.66 -77.81
CA MET A 40 -32.87 37.58 -77.74
C MET A 40 -33.53 38.93 -77.43
N SER A 41 -32.89 39.81 -76.65
CA SER A 41 -33.35 41.17 -76.40
C SER A 41 -33.28 42.01 -77.69
N ASP A 42 -32.22 41.86 -78.48
CA ASP A 42 -32.06 42.55 -79.77
C ASP A 42 -33.09 42.08 -80.81
N ASP A 43 -33.33 40.78 -80.86
CA ASP A 43 -34.40 40.20 -81.71
C ASP A 43 -35.81 40.66 -81.31
N LEU A 44 -36.09 40.73 -80.00
CA LEU A 44 -37.33 41.32 -79.48
C LEU A 44 -37.52 42.77 -79.91
N ILE A 45 -36.48 43.56 -79.83
CA ILE A 45 -36.50 44.98 -80.28
C ILE A 45 -36.76 45.08 -81.78
N ARG A 46 -36.11 44.18 -82.58
CA ARG A 46 -36.28 44.17 -84.03
C ARG A 46 -37.70 43.74 -84.42
N LEU A 47 -38.21 42.63 -83.81
CA LEU A 47 -39.56 42.13 -84.09
C LEU A 47 -40.60 43.16 -83.66
N ARG A 48 -40.45 43.79 -82.53
CA ARG A 48 -41.38 44.83 -82.06
C ARG A 48 -41.42 46.03 -82.99
N ARG A 49 -40.26 46.49 -83.48
CA ARG A 49 -40.22 47.57 -84.47
C ARG A 49 -40.89 47.19 -85.80
N ARG A 50 -40.71 45.95 -86.25
CA ARG A 50 -41.42 45.43 -87.43
C ARG A 50 -42.92 45.37 -87.21
N TYR A 51 -43.34 44.85 -86.07
CA TYR A 51 -44.75 44.75 -85.66
C TYR A 51 -45.37 46.16 -85.61
N ASP A 52 -44.76 47.07 -84.92
CA ASP A 52 -45.23 48.48 -84.82
C ASP A 52 -45.31 49.17 -86.17
N HIS A 53 -44.40 48.87 -87.11
CA HIS A 53 -44.43 49.40 -88.48
C HIS A 53 -45.59 48.79 -89.28
N HIS A 54 -45.81 47.51 -89.28
CA HIS A 54 -46.93 46.83 -89.93
C HIS A 54 -48.30 47.27 -89.34
N GLN A 55 -48.39 47.45 -88.03
CA GLN A 55 -49.61 47.92 -87.36
C GLN A 55 -49.96 49.40 -87.75
N ARG A 56 -48.98 50.19 -88.05
CA ARG A 56 -49.18 51.58 -88.59
C ARG A 56 -49.68 51.53 -90.03
N LEU A 57 -49.21 50.57 -90.85
CA LEU A 57 -49.66 50.40 -92.24
C LEU A 57 -51.08 49.88 -92.32
N GLU A 58 -51.53 49.03 -91.35
CA GLU A 58 -52.89 48.50 -91.32
C GLU A 58 -53.95 49.56 -90.94
N ASN A 59 -53.49 50.61 -90.17
CA ASN A 59 -54.36 51.74 -89.78
C ASN A 59 -54.55 52.77 -90.92
N ASP A 60 -53.72 52.70 -92.00
CA ASP A 60 -53.85 53.47 -93.20
C ASP A 60 -54.78 52.73 -94.19
N SER A 61 -55.91 53.27 -94.50
CA SER A 61 -57.05 52.68 -95.24
C SER A 61 -56.76 52.24 -96.70
N SER A 62 -55.48 51.89 -97.04
CA SER A 62 -55.10 51.39 -98.34
C SER A 62 -54.21 50.12 -98.35
N ALA A 63 -54.32 49.27 -97.31
CA ALA A 63 -53.45 48.08 -97.19
C ALA A 63 -53.99 46.90 -97.96
N PRO A 64 -53.12 46.07 -98.71
CA PRO A 64 -53.53 44.87 -99.38
C PRO A 64 -53.78 43.74 -98.38
N GLU A 65 -54.67 42.80 -98.68
CA GLU A 65 -55.08 41.67 -97.83
C GLU A 65 -53.93 40.76 -97.29
N SER A 66 -52.78 40.80 -97.98
CA SER A 66 -51.50 40.09 -97.55
C SER A 66 -50.88 40.63 -96.25
N SER A 67 -51.19 41.85 -95.83
CA SER A 67 -50.58 42.47 -94.62
C SER A 67 -51.20 41.93 -93.30
N SER A 68 -52.43 41.41 -93.32
CA SER A 68 -53.13 40.84 -92.18
C SER A 68 -52.53 39.51 -91.74
N ASP A 69 -52.08 38.68 -92.70
CA ASP A 69 -51.48 37.38 -92.43
C ASP A 69 -50.02 37.51 -91.90
N GLU A 70 -49.28 38.49 -92.44
CA GLU A 70 -47.96 38.83 -91.95
C GLU A 70 -48.02 39.39 -90.50
N LEU A 71 -49.03 40.19 -90.19
CA LEU A 71 -49.23 40.66 -88.81
C LEU A 71 -49.60 39.53 -87.82
N LYS A 72 -50.35 38.57 -88.26
CA LYS A 72 -50.64 37.34 -87.42
C LYS A 72 -49.36 36.56 -87.13
N GLN A 73 -48.53 36.31 -88.15
CA GLN A 73 -47.25 35.64 -88.04
C GLN A 73 -46.29 36.36 -87.07
N LEU A 74 -46.21 37.72 -87.23
CA LEU A 74 -45.38 38.54 -86.37
C LEU A 74 -45.91 38.58 -84.91
N ARG A 75 -47.21 38.44 -84.66
CA ARG A 75 -47.78 38.33 -83.34
C ARG A 75 -47.42 36.98 -82.73
N GLU A 76 -47.48 35.89 -83.48
CA GLU A 76 -47.13 34.53 -83.01
C GLU A 76 -45.63 34.45 -82.72
N GLU A 77 -44.77 34.99 -83.61
CA GLU A 77 -43.31 35.09 -83.38
C GLU A 77 -42.97 35.89 -82.16
N LEU A 78 -43.64 37.04 -81.94
CA LEU A 78 -43.45 37.89 -80.79
C LEU A 78 -43.92 37.25 -79.51
N ALA A 79 -45.03 36.49 -79.53
CA ALA A 79 -45.56 35.72 -78.40
C ALA A 79 -44.58 34.60 -78.01
N GLU A 80 -43.99 33.88 -79.00
CA GLU A 80 -43.01 32.84 -78.77
C GLU A 80 -41.74 33.36 -78.11
N VAL A 81 -41.20 34.52 -78.64
CA VAL A 81 -40.01 35.14 -78.06
C VAL A 81 -40.29 35.69 -76.66
N TYR A 82 -41.49 36.26 -76.37
CA TYR A 82 -41.86 36.65 -75.01
C TYR A 82 -41.97 35.42 -74.08
N LYS A 83 -42.50 34.32 -74.54
CA LYS A 83 -42.56 33.09 -73.78
C LYS A 83 -41.18 32.52 -73.46
N GLN A 84 -40.27 32.58 -74.44
CA GLN A 84 -38.86 32.18 -74.28
C GLN A 84 -38.11 33.09 -73.34
N LYS A 85 -38.34 34.41 -73.44
CA LYS A 85 -37.79 35.38 -72.47
C LYS A 85 -38.26 35.10 -71.04
N SER A 86 -39.56 34.86 -70.84
CA SER A 86 -40.08 34.52 -69.52
C SER A 86 -39.46 33.27 -68.92
N ARG A 87 -39.23 32.21 -69.71
CA ARG A 87 -38.52 31.00 -69.27
C ARG A 87 -37.07 31.28 -68.86
N ASN A 88 -36.37 32.11 -69.65
CA ASN A 88 -35.01 32.49 -69.35
C ASN A 88 -34.92 33.37 -68.11
N ASP A 89 -35.84 34.32 -67.92
CA ASP A 89 -35.92 35.14 -66.70
C ASP A 89 -36.15 34.29 -65.46
N GLN A 90 -37.03 33.25 -65.55
CA GLN A 90 -37.22 32.27 -64.45
C GLN A 90 -35.94 31.50 -64.13
N SER A 91 -35.23 31.02 -65.20
CA SER A 91 -33.97 30.29 -65.02
C SER A 91 -32.90 31.16 -64.41
N LEU A 92 -32.86 32.44 -64.76
CA LEU A 92 -31.89 33.42 -64.23
C LEU A 92 -32.19 33.74 -62.74
N ILE A 93 -33.46 33.85 -62.37
CA ILE A 93 -33.87 34.03 -60.95
C ILE A 93 -33.46 32.80 -60.11
N GLU A 94 -33.71 31.59 -60.63
CA GLU A 94 -33.33 30.37 -59.94
C GLU A 94 -31.80 30.22 -59.83
N ALA A 95 -31.07 30.61 -60.83
CA ALA A 95 -29.62 30.63 -60.81
C ALA A 95 -29.06 31.62 -59.78
N ASN A 96 -29.61 32.82 -59.71
CA ASN A 96 -29.21 33.82 -58.70
C ASN A 96 -29.53 33.34 -57.29
N ARG A 97 -30.66 32.68 -57.10
CA ARG A 97 -31.00 32.08 -55.80
C ARG A 97 -29.98 31.02 -55.35
N LYS A 98 -29.56 30.15 -56.28
CA LYS A 98 -28.51 29.14 -55.98
C LYS A 98 -27.16 29.81 -55.68
N LEU A 99 -26.81 30.89 -56.37
CA LEU A 99 -25.60 31.68 -56.06
C LEU A 99 -25.65 32.25 -54.64
N ASP A 100 -26.77 32.86 -54.24
CA ASP A 100 -26.94 33.41 -52.89
C ASP A 100 -26.85 32.32 -51.82
N GLU A 101 -27.38 31.10 -52.09
CA GLU A 101 -27.26 29.97 -51.19
C GLU A 101 -25.79 29.50 -51.07
N HIS A 102 -25.04 29.42 -52.18
CA HIS A 102 -23.63 29.12 -52.17
C HIS A 102 -22.77 30.17 -51.47
N ASP A 103 -23.05 31.44 -51.66
CA ASP A 103 -22.34 32.53 -50.95
C ASP A 103 -22.56 32.48 -49.44
N ARG A 104 -23.78 32.15 -49.01
CA ARG A 104 -24.07 31.92 -47.58
C ARG A 104 -23.29 30.74 -47.01
N THR A 105 -23.22 29.62 -47.76
CA THR A 105 -22.46 28.43 -47.33
C THR A 105 -20.94 28.70 -47.30
N ILE A 106 -20.41 29.40 -48.28
CA ILE A 106 -19.00 29.83 -48.31
C ILE A 106 -18.70 30.73 -47.13
N SER A 107 -19.57 31.70 -46.83
CA SER A 107 -19.42 32.57 -45.65
C SER A 107 -19.44 31.81 -44.34
N ALA A 108 -20.30 30.80 -44.20
CA ALA A 108 -20.36 29.97 -43.02
C ALA A 108 -19.08 29.11 -42.86
N LEU A 109 -18.64 28.44 -43.93
CA LEU A 109 -17.42 27.63 -43.95
C LEU A 109 -16.15 28.45 -43.71
N THR A 110 -16.09 29.67 -44.22
CA THR A 110 -14.94 30.56 -43.93
C THR A 110 -14.88 30.93 -42.46
N LYS A 111 -16.02 31.23 -41.82
CA LYS A 111 -16.09 31.50 -40.36
C LYS A 111 -15.67 30.28 -39.54
N GLU A 112 -16.08 29.08 -39.93
CA GLU A 112 -15.71 27.83 -39.27
C GLU A 112 -14.20 27.55 -39.44
N ARG A 113 -13.67 27.69 -40.65
CA ARG A 113 -12.22 27.62 -40.92
C ARG A 113 -11.43 28.56 -40.01
N ASP A 114 -11.88 29.81 -39.88
CA ASP A 114 -11.16 30.80 -39.08
C ASP A 114 -11.20 30.46 -37.58
N LYS A 115 -12.31 29.91 -37.08
CA LYS A 115 -12.40 29.37 -35.70
C LYS A 115 -11.40 28.21 -35.49
N LEU A 116 -11.42 27.24 -36.38
CA LEU A 116 -10.51 26.08 -36.31
C LEU A 116 -9.04 26.51 -36.38
N LEU A 117 -8.75 27.54 -37.20
CA LEU A 117 -7.40 28.10 -37.30
C LEU A 117 -6.95 28.80 -36.00
N GLN A 118 -7.88 29.44 -35.29
CA GLN A 118 -7.58 29.98 -33.95
C GLN A 118 -7.36 28.88 -32.91
N GLU A 119 -8.17 27.81 -32.94
CA GLU A 119 -8.00 26.69 -32.03
C GLU A 119 -6.68 25.95 -32.27
N THR A 120 -6.31 25.72 -33.53
CA THR A 120 -5.01 25.13 -33.85
C THR A 120 -3.85 25.96 -33.36
N LYS A 121 -3.91 27.30 -33.49
CA LYS A 121 -2.88 28.19 -32.93
C LYS A 121 -2.78 28.11 -31.43
N LYS A 122 -3.91 28.00 -30.70
CA LYS A 122 -3.91 27.83 -29.25
C LYS A 122 -3.31 26.48 -28.83
N LEU A 123 -3.63 25.40 -29.57
CA LEU A 123 -3.08 24.06 -29.31
C LEU A 123 -1.57 24.02 -29.57
N TYR A 124 -1.07 24.65 -30.64
CA TYR A 124 0.38 24.74 -30.88
C TYR A 124 1.11 25.51 -29.77
N ALA A 125 0.54 26.60 -29.27
CA ALA A 125 1.10 27.32 -28.14
C ALA A 125 1.17 26.42 -26.90
N ARG A 126 0.10 25.67 -26.62
CA ARG A 126 0.08 24.74 -25.46
C ARG A 126 1.07 23.58 -25.61
N ILE A 127 1.22 23.03 -26.81
CA ILE A 127 2.24 22.01 -27.09
C ILE A 127 3.63 22.56 -26.77
N SER A 128 3.96 23.76 -27.24
CA SER A 128 5.27 24.36 -26.97
C SER A 128 5.52 24.65 -25.49
N GLU A 129 4.49 25.01 -24.71
CA GLU A 129 4.59 25.14 -23.25
C GLU A 129 4.89 23.80 -22.60
N LEU A 130 4.12 22.74 -22.96
CA LEU A 130 4.31 21.39 -22.43
C LEU A 130 5.68 20.80 -22.79
N GLU A 131 6.18 21.06 -24.00
CA GLU A 131 7.53 20.64 -24.40
C GLU A 131 8.60 21.32 -23.54
N CYS A 132 8.42 22.59 -23.19
CA CYS A 132 9.32 23.31 -22.30
C CYS A 132 9.26 22.75 -20.86
N GLU A 133 8.05 22.47 -20.34
CA GLU A 133 7.86 21.86 -19.02
C GLU A 133 8.47 20.45 -18.98
N LEU A 134 8.26 19.63 -20.02
CA LEU A 134 8.84 18.30 -20.14
C LEU A 134 10.36 18.34 -20.13
N LYS A 135 10.96 19.28 -20.85
CA LYS A 135 12.42 19.45 -20.89
C LYS A 135 12.96 19.78 -19.50
N LYS A 136 12.33 20.72 -18.78
CA LYS A 136 12.72 21.05 -17.41
C LYS A 136 12.62 19.84 -16.48
N ALA A 137 11.51 19.08 -16.55
CA ALA A 137 11.34 17.89 -15.73
C ALA A 137 12.38 16.78 -16.05
N LEU A 138 12.82 16.68 -17.30
CA LEU A 138 13.90 15.77 -17.69
C LEU A 138 15.25 16.21 -17.14
N ASP A 139 15.55 17.50 -17.20
CA ASP A 139 16.79 18.08 -16.66
C ASP A 139 16.83 17.91 -15.12
N ASP A 140 15.71 18.17 -14.43
CA ASP A 140 15.57 17.95 -12.98
C ASP A 140 15.74 16.47 -12.62
N LYS A 141 15.13 15.56 -13.39
CA LYS A 141 15.29 14.12 -13.21
C LYS A 141 16.75 13.69 -13.36
N GLN A 142 17.46 14.21 -14.35
CA GLN A 142 18.87 13.90 -14.57
C GLN A 142 19.73 14.36 -13.39
N SER A 143 19.49 15.57 -12.89
CA SER A 143 20.17 16.10 -11.70
C SER A 143 19.97 15.22 -10.47
N LEU A 144 18.72 14.82 -10.20
CA LEU A 144 18.39 13.92 -9.10
C LEU A 144 19.04 12.53 -9.26
N TYR A 145 19.14 12.04 -10.49
CA TYR A 145 19.81 10.76 -10.75
C TYR A 145 21.30 10.84 -10.49
N ASP A 146 21.96 11.94 -10.87
CA ASP A 146 23.37 12.16 -10.62
C ASP A 146 23.66 12.31 -9.10
N GLU A 147 22.80 13.01 -8.36
CA GLU A 147 22.85 13.07 -6.90
C GLU A 147 22.68 11.68 -6.27
N TRP A 148 21.74 10.88 -6.77
CA TRP A 148 21.51 9.52 -6.28
C TRP A 148 22.76 8.63 -6.49
N ILE A 149 23.41 8.71 -7.66
CA ILE A 149 24.66 7.99 -7.93
C ILE A 149 25.76 8.41 -6.93
N ALA A 150 25.93 9.70 -6.70
CA ALA A 150 26.93 10.22 -5.76
C ALA A 150 26.66 9.73 -4.33
N LEU A 151 25.40 9.77 -3.88
CA LEU A 151 24.99 9.26 -2.57
C LEU A 151 25.17 7.75 -2.44
N SER A 152 24.84 6.98 -3.48
CA SER A 152 25.04 5.53 -3.46
C SER A 152 26.50 5.14 -3.35
N ALA A 153 27.40 5.83 -4.06
CA ALA A 153 28.84 5.63 -3.95
C ALA A 153 29.38 5.98 -2.53
N LEU A 154 28.83 7.05 -1.94
CA LEU A 154 29.21 7.45 -0.58
C LEU A 154 28.70 6.45 0.47
N LEU A 155 27.52 5.89 0.28
CA LEU A 155 26.98 4.81 1.12
C LEU A 155 27.82 3.55 1.03
N GLU A 156 28.28 3.17 -0.16
CA GLU A 156 29.13 2.00 -0.36
C GLU A 156 30.49 2.17 0.34
N THR A 157 31.13 3.35 0.23
CA THR A 157 32.37 3.63 0.95
C THR A 157 32.19 3.56 2.46
N LYS A 158 31.11 4.17 3.01
CA LYS A 158 30.78 4.12 4.44
C LYS A 158 30.43 2.72 4.92
N SER A 159 29.74 1.94 4.12
CA SER A 159 29.45 0.52 4.39
C SER A 159 30.73 -0.29 4.53
N ASN A 160 31.71 -0.09 3.63
CA ASN A 160 32.99 -0.78 3.68
C ASN A 160 33.84 -0.37 4.90
N GLU A 161 33.86 0.93 5.25
CA GLU A 161 34.49 1.40 6.48
C GLU A 161 33.86 0.74 7.73
N LEU A 162 32.53 0.64 7.77
CA LEU A 162 31.79 0.05 8.89
C LEU A 162 32.08 -1.46 9.03
N VAL A 163 32.15 -2.18 7.90
CA VAL A 163 32.55 -3.61 7.89
C VAL A 163 33.96 -3.79 8.44
N GLN A 164 34.90 -2.92 8.05
CA GLN A 164 36.26 -2.97 8.56
C GLN A 164 36.31 -2.71 10.08
N GLN A 165 35.60 -1.70 10.57
CA GLN A 165 35.50 -1.42 12.00
C GLN A 165 34.84 -2.58 12.77
N GLN A 166 33.84 -3.26 12.19
CA GLN A 166 33.23 -4.44 12.81
C GLN A 166 34.23 -5.60 12.91
N GLN A 167 35.04 -5.83 11.89
CA GLN A 167 36.08 -6.86 11.92
C GLN A 167 37.14 -6.56 13.00
N GLU A 168 37.63 -5.32 13.07
CA GLU A 168 38.57 -4.89 14.11
C GLU A 168 37.97 -5.09 15.52
N ARG A 169 36.68 -4.73 15.69
CA ARG A 169 35.95 -4.93 16.95
C ARG A 169 35.86 -6.40 17.34
N LEU A 170 35.59 -7.30 16.37
CA LEU A 170 35.52 -8.75 16.62
C LEU A 170 36.88 -9.29 17.06
N VAL A 171 37.98 -8.84 16.47
CA VAL A 171 39.33 -9.23 16.90
C VAL A 171 39.59 -8.81 18.33
N LEU A 172 39.22 -7.56 18.70
CA LEU A 172 39.36 -7.07 20.07
C LEU A 172 38.48 -7.84 21.07
N ILE A 173 37.25 -8.17 20.71
CA ILE A 173 36.34 -8.97 21.56
C ILE A 173 36.91 -10.35 21.81
N ASN A 174 37.45 -11.01 20.77
CA ASN A 174 38.09 -12.32 20.93
C ASN A 174 39.30 -12.22 21.86
N LYS A 175 40.13 -11.20 21.71
CA LYS A 175 41.26 -10.97 22.59
C LYS A 175 40.87 -10.72 24.04
N ILE A 176 39.82 -9.96 24.28
CA ILE A 176 39.25 -9.75 25.63
C ILE A 176 38.70 -11.07 26.19
N ARG A 177 38.04 -11.88 25.36
CA ARG A 177 37.54 -13.19 25.79
C ARG A 177 38.67 -14.11 26.22
N ASP A 178 39.75 -14.19 25.42
CA ASP A 178 40.93 -15.02 25.73
C ASP A 178 41.61 -14.55 27.01
N LEU A 179 41.75 -13.24 27.24
CA LEU A 179 42.25 -12.68 28.49
C LEU A 179 41.36 -13.00 29.69
N ASN A 180 40.01 -12.90 29.50
CA ASN A 180 39.06 -13.23 30.56
C ASN A 180 39.11 -14.72 30.91
N GLU A 181 39.29 -15.60 29.92
CA GLU A 181 39.43 -17.04 30.13
C GLU A 181 40.71 -17.37 30.90
N GLN A 182 41.83 -16.72 30.53
CA GLN A 182 43.09 -16.84 31.28
C GLN A 182 42.94 -16.35 32.72
N HIS A 183 42.25 -15.21 32.93
CA HIS A 183 42.01 -14.66 34.24
C HIS A 183 41.08 -15.54 35.09
N ALA A 184 40.03 -16.13 34.46
CA ALA A 184 39.14 -17.09 35.13
C ALA A 184 39.87 -18.37 35.53
N ASN A 185 40.77 -18.89 34.67
CA ASN A 185 41.56 -20.07 34.99
C ASN A 185 42.53 -19.81 36.14
N LEU A 186 43.22 -18.65 36.17
CA LEU A 186 44.04 -18.23 37.29
C LEU A 186 43.27 -18.11 38.58
N PHE A 187 42.11 -17.44 38.53
CA PHE A 187 41.22 -17.26 39.69
C PHE A 187 40.71 -18.62 40.22
N ASN A 188 40.30 -19.52 39.33
CA ASN A 188 39.84 -20.85 39.70
C ASN A 188 40.94 -21.68 40.36
N THR A 189 42.21 -21.58 39.84
CA THR A 189 43.36 -22.27 40.48
C THR A 189 43.69 -21.70 41.85
N GLU A 190 43.54 -20.39 42.07
CA GLU A 190 43.69 -19.77 43.39
C GLU A 190 42.58 -20.19 44.35
N VAL A 191 41.31 -20.24 43.88
CA VAL A 191 40.18 -20.70 44.69
C VAL A 191 40.34 -22.16 45.08
N ASP A 192 40.76 -23.03 44.17
CA ASP A 192 41.00 -24.46 44.42
C ASP A 192 42.13 -24.62 45.46
N GLN A 193 43.22 -23.88 45.34
CA GLN A 193 44.30 -23.88 46.32
C GLN A 193 43.84 -23.40 47.69
N GLN A 194 42.97 -22.38 47.77
CA GLN A 194 42.39 -21.91 49.03
C GLN A 194 41.45 -22.94 49.62
N GLN A 195 40.64 -23.57 48.79
CA GLN A 195 39.71 -24.64 49.26
C GLN A 195 40.50 -25.85 49.78
N GLU A 196 41.57 -26.27 49.09
CA GLU A 196 42.43 -27.36 49.59
C GLU A 196 43.11 -27.00 50.92
N ARG A 197 43.60 -25.73 51.06
CA ARG A 197 44.16 -25.26 52.33
C ARG A 197 43.11 -25.29 53.45
N ARG A 198 41.87 -24.83 53.16
CA ARG A 198 40.78 -24.84 54.12
C ARG A 198 40.32 -26.25 54.45
N GLN A 199 40.26 -27.17 53.49
CA GLN A 199 39.97 -28.58 53.73
C GLN A 199 41.07 -29.26 54.56
N ARG A 200 42.34 -28.92 54.33
CA ARG A 200 43.44 -29.44 55.19
C ARG A 200 43.29 -28.93 56.60
N GLN A 201 43.02 -27.65 56.82
CA GLN A 201 42.76 -27.07 58.15
C GLN A 201 41.57 -27.73 58.83
N ILE A 202 40.45 -27.89 58.12
CA ILE A 202 39.25 -28.58 58.68
C ILE A 202 39.57 -30.06 59.03
N ARG A 203 40.33 -30.78 58.18
CA ARG A 203 40.72 -32.17 58.50
C ARG A 203 41.65 -32.22 59.73
N GLU A 204 42.56 -31.24 59.86
CA GLU A 204 43.43 -31.14 61.04
C GLU A 204 42.64 -30.75 62.30
N GLU A 205 41.61 -29.89 62.21
CA GLU A 205 40.71 -29.54 63.31
C GLU A 205 39.79 -30.70 63.68
N ILE A 206 39.27 -31.43 62.68
CA ILE A 206 38.49 -32.65 62.93
C ILE A 206 39.37 -33.73 63.57
N ALA A 207 40.60 -33.91 63.13
CA ALA A 207 41.53 -34.86 63.74
C ALA A 207 41.83 -34.53 65.21
N ARG A 208 42.02 -33.22 65.51
CA ARG A 208 42.19 -32.75 66.92
C ARG A 208 40.92 -32.89 67.73
N ALA A 209 39.71 -32.62 67.13
CA ALA A 209 38.43 -32.77 67.79
C ALA A 209 38.01 -34.24 67.99
N CYS A 210 38.50 -35.17 67.17
CA CYS A 210 38.29 -36.60 67.34
C CYS A 210 39.10 -37.21 68.47
N GLU A 211 40.14 -36.55 68.96
CA GLU A 211 40.89 -36.97 70.15
C GLU A 211 40.17 -36.62 71.49
N ASP A 212 39.18 -35.68 71.46
CA ASP A 212 38.59 -35.13 72.68
C ASP A 212 37.10 -35.42 72.93
N THR A 213 36.34 -36.15 72.12
CA THR A 213 34.91 -36.39 72.42
C THR A 213 34.40 -37.76 72.09
N SER A 214 33.90 -38.39 73.14
CA SER A 214 33.04 -39.55 73.20
C SER A 214 31.69 -39.35 72.53
N ARG A 215 31.20 -40.46 71.89
CA ARG A 215 29.92 -40.64 71.19
C ARG A 215 28.71 -40.16 72.00
N ASP A 216 27.75 -39.51 71.42
CA ASP A 216 26.31 -39.74 71.46
C ASP A 216 25.32 -38.65 71.01
N ASP A 217 25.70 -37.50 70.45
CA ASP A 217 24.71 -36.45 70.18
C ASP A 217 24.53 -35.95 68.74
N LYS A 218 24.93 -36.72 67.73
CA LYS A 218 24.90 -36.23 66.32
C LYS A 218 23.89 -36.91 65.38
N VAL A 219 22.93 -37.70 65.87
CA VAL A 219 21.91 -38.31 64.97
C VAL A 219 20.61 -37.50 64.85
N ASN A 220 20.34 -36.55 65.76
CA ASN A 220 19.07 -35.80 65.79
C ASN A 220 19.04 -34.45 65.02
N ALA A 221 20.15 -33.95 64.55
CA ALA A 221 20.17 -32.69 63.80
C ALA A 221 19.98 -32.81 62.29
N ALA A 222 20.16 -34.03 61.72
CA ALA A 222 20.05 -34.24 60.26
C ALA A 222 18.62 -34.56 59.78
N LEU A 223 17.66 -34.80 60.69
CA LEU A 223 16.28 -35.14 60.37
C LEU A 223 15.28 -33.98 60.40
N GLN A 224 15.72 -32.77 60.78
CA GLN A 224 14.85 -31.58 60.83
C GLN A 224 14.91 -30.65 59.61
N LEU A 225 15.73 -30.93 58.62
CA LEU A 225 15.88 -30.11 57.38
C LEU A 225 15.08 -30.63 56.16
N SER A 226 14.25 -31.67 56.33
CA SER A 226 13.48 -32.26 55.22
C SER A 226 11.99 -31.90 55.20
N ASN A 227 11.51 -31.03 56.06
CA ASN A 227 10.09 -30.60 56.12
C ASN A 227 9.94 -29.09 55.94
N LEU A 228 10.31 -28.53 54.77
CA LEU A 228 9.76 -27.28 54.31
C LEU A 228 8.50 -27.62 53.46
N PRO A 229 7.35 -26.98 53.71
CA PRO A 229 6.17 -27.20 52.89
C PRO A 229 6.48 -26.79 51.46
N ILE A 230 6.33 -27.73 50.56
CA ILE A 230 6.27 -27.46 49.12
C ILE A 230 5.04 -26.55 48.94
N GLY A 231 5.30 -25.26 48.84
CA GLY A 231 4.31 -24.28 48.45
C GLY A 231 3.68 -24.68 47.12
N ASP A 232 2.48 -24.28 46.92
CA ASP A 232 1.57 -24.49 45.80
C ASP A 232 2.31 -24.83 44.50
N VAL A 233 1.98 -26.01 43.96
CA VAL A 233 2.38 -26.37 42.59
C VAL A 233 1.71 -25.38 41.65
N VAL A 234 2.39 -24.26 41.39
CA VAL A 234 2.15 -23.47 40.19
C VAL A 234 2.39 -24.45 39.05
N LEU A 235 1.33 -24.84 38.36
CA LEU A 235 1.42 -25.60 37.11
C LEU A 235 2.38 -24.86 36.21
N GLY A 236 3.65 -25.27 36.21
CA GLY A 236 4.69 -24.62 35.41
C GLY A 236 4.39 -24.82 33.94
N ASP A 237 4.72 -23.80 33.12
CA ASP A 237 4.64 -23.93 31.68
C ASP A 237 5.39 -25.19 31.23
N ALA A 238 4.80 -25.97 30.32
CA ALA A 238 5.45 -27.12 29.73
C ALA A 238 6.20 -26.71 28.44
N VAL A 239 7.45 -27.18 28.32
CA VAL A 239 8.18 -27.03 27.04
C VAL A 239 7.53 -27.95 26.01
N PRO A 240 7.03 -27.42 24.88
CA PRO A 240 6.49 -28.23 23.79
C PRO A 240 7.58 -29.15 23.24
N ARG A 241 7.30 -30.43 23.09
CA ARG A 241 8.28 -31.44 22.67
C ARG A 241 7.90 -32.20 21.43
N GLU A 242 6.62 -32.44 21.23
CA GLU A 242 6.10 -33.31 20.19
C GLU A 242 5.02 -32.62 19.38
N LEU A 243 4.97 -32.97 18.09
CA LEU A 243 3.92 -32.53 17.18
C LEU A 243 2.64 -33.30 17.46
N LEU A 244 1.59 -32.63 17.90
CA LEU A 244 0.30 -33.25 18.18
C LEU A 244 -0.55 -33.34 16.91
N SER A 245 -0.63 -32.26 16.13
CA SER A 245 -1.37 -32.24 14.87
C SER A 245 -0.77 -31.25 13.87
N LYS A 246 -0.95 -31.58 12.59
CA LYS A 246 -0.56 -30.75 11.47
C LYS A 246 -1.72 -30.69 10.50
N VAL A 247 -2.28 -29.49 10.27
CA VAL A 247 -3.49 -29.33 9.48
C VAL A 247 -3.37 -28.11 8.56
N GLU A 248 -3.86 -28.24 7.32
CA GLU A 248 -4.06 -27.10 6.42
C GLU A 248 -5.31 -26.33 6.86
N VAL A 249 -5.14 -25.12 7.31
CA VAL A 249 -6.19 -24.33 7.98
C VAL A 249 -6.76 -23.27 7.06
N ASN A 250 -5.92 -22.66 6.23
CA ASN A 250 -6.28 -21.56 5.35
C ASN A 250 -6.13 -21.94 3.87
N ASP A 251 -6.71 -21.15 2.97
CA ASP A 251 -6.54 -21.33 1.52
C ASP A 251 -5.27 -20.62 1.00
N GLY A 252 -4.49 -20.00 1.89
CA GLY A 252 -3.25 -19.29 1.60
C GLY A 252 -2.36 -19.12 2.83
N GLU A 253 -1.37 -18.22 2.75
CA GLU A 253 -0.42 -17.96 3.84
C GLU A 253 -1.14 -17.66 5.16
N VAL A 254 -0.66 -18.24 6.27
CA VAL A 254 -1.15 -17.97 7.63
C VAL A 254 -0.33 -16.83 8.22
N TYR A 255 -0.96 -15.67 8.44
CA TYR A 255 -0.28 -14.50 8.99
C TYR A 255 -0.39 -14.42 10.50
N ASP A 256 -1.50 -14.87 11.07
CA ASP A 256 -1.65 -14.91 12.52
C ASP A 256 -2.50 -16.09 12.98
N VAL A 257 -2.13 -16.62 14.15
CA VAL A 257 -2.91 -17.61 14.90
C VAL A 257 -3.05 -17.12 16.33
N LEU A 258 -4.22 -17.33 16.93
CA LEU A 258 -4.52 -16.85 18.27
C LEU A 258 -5.41 -17.85 19.02
N TRP A 259 -5.01 -18.28 20.22
CA TRP A 259 -5.88 -18.99 21.11
C TRP A 259 -6.96 -18.08 21.68
N LEU A 260 -8.21 -18.52 21.59
CA LEU A 260 -9.37 -17.85 22.19
C LEU A 260 -9.71 -18.45 23.56
N SER A 261 -9.46 -19.75 23.72
CA SER A 261 -9.59 -20.50 24.97
C SER A 261 -8.62 -21.67 24.95
N SER A 262 -8.66 -22.54 25.95
CA SER A 262 -7.80 -23.74 26.01
C SER A 262 -7.98 -24.71 24.85
N ASP A 263 -9.16 -24.73 24.21
CA ASP A 263 -9.56 -25.67 23.17
C ASP A 263 -10.05 -25.02 21.87
N VAL A 264 -10.08 -23.68 21.81
CA VAL A 264 -10.53 -22.93 20.61
C VAL A 264 -9.46 -21.93 20.17
N TYR A 265 -9.14 -21.92 18.87
CA TYR A 265 -8.22 -20.95 18.29
C TYR A 265 -8.77 -20.35 17.01
N ALA A 266 -8.28 -19.17 16.66
CA ALA A 266 -8.55 -18.48 15.41
C ALA A 266 -7.31 -18.48 14.52
N SER A 267 -7.51 -18.52 13.20
CA SER A 267 -6.47 -18.35 12.19
C SER A 267 -6.88 -17.32 11.15
N CYS A 268 -5.93 -16.54 10.67
CA CYS A 268 -6.14 -15.59 9.57
C CYS A 268 -4.95 -15.56 8.62
N GLY A 269 -5.15 -14.95 7.45
CA GLY A 269 -4.07 -14.87 6.48
C GLY A 269 -4.44 -14.20 5.17
N SER A 270 -3.78 -14.62 4.10
CA SER A 270 -3.94 -14.06 2.76
C SER A 270 -5.30 -14.35 2.12
N ASP A 271 -6.04 -15.32 2.64
CA ASP A 271 -7.36 -15.74 2.16
C ASP A 271 -8.52 -14.81 2.56
N LYS A 272 -8.23 -13.66 3.19
CA LYS A 272 -9.21 -12.61 3.55
C LYS A 272 -10.27 -13.04 4.56
N ARG A 273 -10.07 -14.16 5.23
CA ARG A 273 -11.04 -14.75 6.16
C ARG A 273 -10.39 -15.00 7.51
N VAL A 274 -11.19 -14.95 8.55
CA VAL A 274 -10.81 -15.42 9.88
C VAL A 274 -11.59 -16.70 10.15
N ARG A 275 -10.88 -17.80 10.44
CA ARG A 275 -11.48 -19.09 10.74
C ARG A 275 -11.33 -19.43 12.21
N ILE A 276 -12.38 -19.97 12.80
CA ILE A 276 -12.40 -20.41 14.20
C ILE A 276 -12.44 -21.94 14.22
N TRP A 277 -11.55 -22.52 15.01
CA TRP A 277 -11.33 -23.94 15.10
C TRP A 277 -11.47 -24.40 16.54
N LYS A 278 -12.08 -25.57 16.77
CA LYS A 278 -12.12 -26.25 18.05
C LYS A 278 -11.26 -27.51 18.00
N VAL A 279 -10.46 -27.68 19.00
CA VAL A 279 -9.56 -28.83 19.14
C VAL A 279 -10.22 -29.88 20.01
N ASP A 280 -10.30 -31.10 19.51
CA ASP A 280 -10.77 -32.23 20.28
C ASP A 280 -9.69 -32.74 21.26
N GLN A 281 -10.07 -33.61 22.20
CA GLN A 281 -9.14 -34.22 23.14
C GLN A 281 -8.00 -35.01 22.46
N ARG A 282 -8.19 -35.42 21.20
CA ARG A 282 -7.17 -36.06 20.36
C ARG A 282 -6.25 -35.11 19.62
N GLY A 283 -6.46 -33.81 19.77
CA GLY A 283 -5.68 -32.78 19.08
C GLY A 283 -6.10 -32.51 17.63
N THR A 284 -7.24 -33.08 17.17
CA THR A 284 -7.74 -32.81 15.82
C THR A 284 -8.58 -31.53 15.79
N PRO A 285 -8.24 -30.51 14.98
CA PRO A 285 -9.04 -29.31 14.90
C PRO A 285 -10.24 -29.48 13.96
N ALA A 286 -11.42 -29.10 14.44
CA ALA A 286 -12.66 -29.02 13.68
C ALA A 286 -13.04 -27.55 13.46
N LYS A 287 -13.37 -27.17 12.22
CA LYS A 287 -13.78 -25.82 11.91
C LYS A 287 -15.17 -25.52 12.44
N ILE A 288 -15.30 -24.48 13.28
CA ILE A 288 -16.59 -24.04 13.84
C ILE A 288 -17.20 -22.92 12.99
N ALA A 289 -16.41 -21.90 12.63
CA ALA A 289 -16.90 -20.71 11.99
C ALA A 289 -15.91 -20.13 10.97
N THR A 290 -16.44 -19.32 10.05
CA THR A 290 -15.67 -18.52 9.12
C THR A 290 -16.22 -17.10 9.13
N LEU A 291 -15.44 -16.16 9.63
CA LEU A 291 -15.78 -14.74 9.67
C LEU A 291 -15.29 -14.09 8.38
N VAL A 292 -16.19 -13.36 7.74
CA VAL A 292 -15.94 -12.68 6.46
C VAL A 292 -16.14 -11.18 6.60
N GLY A 293 -15.70 -10.41 5.61
CA GLY A 293 -15.88 -8.96 5.57
C GLY A 293 -14.62 -8.19 5.20
N CYS A 294 -13.44 -8.84 5.14
CA CYS A 294 -12.23 -8.24 4.63
C CYS A 294 -12.13 -8.37 3.11
N ASN A 295 -11.67 -7.29 2.45
CA ASN A 295 -11.45 -7.27 1.01
C ASN A 295 -10.01 -7.70 0.64
N ASN A 296 -9.12 -7.73 1.62
CA ASN A 296 -7.72 -8.13 1.45
C ASN A 296 -7.26 -8.98 2.65
N ALA A 297 -6.02 -9.44 2.63
CA ALA A 297 -5.41 -10.27 3.66
C ALA A 297 -5.57 -9.69 5.07
N VAL A 298 -5.82 -10.56 6.05
CA VAL A 298 -5.86 -10.19 7.47
C VAL A 298 -4.49 -10.46 8.07
N THR A 299 -3.86 -9.42 8.63
CA THR A 299 -2.46 -9.43 9.08
C THR A 299 -2.29 -9.78 10.54
N ARG A 300 -3.24 -9.40 11.39
CA ARG A 300 -3.17 -9.58 12.84
C ARG A 300 -4.55 -9.80 13.44
N LEU A 301 -4.59 -10.66 14.46
CA LEU A 301 -5.78 -10.88 15.27
C LEU A 301 -5.55 -10.42 16.70
N ASP A 302 -6.64 -10.03 17.35
CA ASP A 302 -6.70 -9.83 18.78
C ASP A 302 -8.07 -10.27 19.31
N PHE A 303 -8.13 -10.66 20.57
CA PHE A 303 -9.34 -11.21 21.17
C PHE A 303 -9.57 -10.66 22.57
N ASP A 304 -10.75 -10.14 22.79
CA ASP A 304 -11.22 -9.77 24.12
C ASP A 304 -12.12 -10.89 24.67
N SER A 305 -11.61 -11.57 25.72
CA SER A 305 -12.30 -12.69 26.34
C SER A 305 -13.62 -12.27 27.00
N ASP A 306 -13.68 -11.07 27.56
CA ASP A 306 -14.82 -10.59 28.33
C ASP A 306 -16.00 -10.23 27.43
N SER A 307 -15.75 -9.56 26.33
CA SER A 307 -16.78 -9.19 25.35
C SER A 307 -16.99 -10.23 24.25
N ARG A 308 -16.17 -11.27 24.18
CA ARG A 308 -16.17 -12.32 23.12
C ARG A 308 -16.05 -11.75 21.71
N LEU A 309 -15.23 -10.70 21.56
CA LEU A 309 -15.00 -10.00 20.31
C LEU A 309 -13.62 -10.34 19.73
N ILE A 310 -13.57 -10.61 18.43
CA ILE A 310 -12.33 -10.75 17.66
C ILE A 310 -12.12 -9.48 16.84
N LEU A 311 -10.92 -8.94 16.93
CA LEU A 311 -10.44 -7.82 16.15
C LEU A 311 -9.48 -8.32 15.07
N GLY A 312 -9.61 -7.81 13.84
CA GLY A 312 -8.70 -8.14 12.75
C GLY A 312 -8.22 -6.91 12.01
N ALA A 313 -6.90 -6.76 11.92
CA ALA A 313 -6.25 -5.78 11.05
C ALA A 313 -6.14 -6.32 9.63
N SER A 314 -6.38 -5.49 8.61
CA SER A 314 -6.37 -5.93 7.22
C SER A 314 -5.55 -5.03 6.31
N ASN A 315 -5.01 -5.63 5.26
CA ASN A 315 -4.32 -4.93 4.17
C ASN A 315 -5.26 -4.09 3.28
N ASP A 316 -6.58 -4.12 3.53
CA ASP A 316 -7.57 -3.26 2.86
C ASP A 316 -7.79 -1.92 3.57
N HIS A 317 -6.81 -1.47 4.37
CA HIS A 317 -6.79 -0.20 5.10
C HIS A 317 -7.79 -0.10 6.26
N GLY A 318 -8.44 -1.23 6.60
CA GLY A 318 -9.47 -1.28 7.63
C GLY A 318 -9.13 -2.22 8.78
N VAL A 319 -9.77 -1.96 9.92
CA VAL A 319 -9.81 -2.86 11.07
C VAL A 319 -11.26 -3.29 11.27
N ARG A 320 -11.47 -4.58 11.50
CA ARG A 320 -12.82 -5.14 11.65
C ARG A 320 -13.00 -5.82 12.98
N LEU A 321 -14.21 -5.73 13.46
CA LEU A 321 -14.64 -6.29 14.74
C LEU A 321 -15.78 -7.28 14.52
N TRP A 322 -15.60 -8.54 14.92
CA TRP A 322 -16.61 -9.58 14.84
C TRP A 322 -16.98 -10.08 16.23
N ASN A 323 -18.21 -10.44 16.40
CA ASN A 323 -18.67 -11.19 17.57
C ASN A 323 -18.55 -12.70 17.28
N VAL A 324 -17.89 -13.42 18.18
CA VAL A 324 -17.60 -14.86 18.04
C VAL A 324 -18.88 -15.69 18.14
N ASP A 325 -19.79 -15.35 19.06
CA ASP A 325 -20.98 -16.12 19.34
C ASP A 325 -22.00 -16.04 18.20
N ASN A 326 -22.19 -14.84 17.67
CA ASN A 326 -23.13 -14.60 16.56
C ASN A 326 -22.49 -14.75 15.19
N GLN A 327 -21.17 -14.89 15.12
CA GLN A 327 -20.37 -14.98 13.88
C GLN A 327 -20.60 -13.81 12.91
N ARG A 328 -20.95 -12.62 13.44
CA ARG A 328 -21.30 -11.44 12.64
C ARG A 328 -20.26 -10.35 12.78
N LEU A 329 -20.07 -9.63 11.66
CA LEU A 329 -19.33 -8.38 11.64
C LEU A 329 -20.13 -7.33 12.40
N MET A 330 -19.55 -6.77 13.45
CA MET A 330 -20.19 -5.72 14.25
C MET A 330 -19.87 -4.32 13.72
N CYS A 331 -18.59 -4.04 13.44
CA CYS A 331 -18.18 -2.75 12.88
C CYS A 331 -16.90 -2.87 12.04
N SER A 332 -16.68 -1.83 11.23
CA SER A 332 -15.46 -1.67 10.44
C SER A 332 -14.91 -0.27 10.65
N PHE A 333 -13.69 -0.17 11.16
CA PHE A 333 -12.98 1.08 11.35
C PHE A 333 -12.17 1.39 10.10
N MET A 334 -12.62 2.38 9.33
CA MET A 334 -11.99 2.82 8.08
C MET A 334 -11.42 4.21 8.25
N GLY A 335 -10.24 4.48 7.68
CA GLY A 335 -9.61 5.80 7.78
C GLY A 335 -8.09 5.79 7.73
N HIS A 336 -7.44 4.62 7.72
CA HIS A 336 -6.04 4.51 7.31
C HIS A 336 -5.93 4.64 5.79
N SER A 337 -4.83 5.23 5.32
CA SER A 337 -4.57 5.41 3.89
C SER A 337 -3.70 4.31 3.28
N ASP A 338 -3.12 3.44 4.12
CA ASP A 338 -2.32 2.29 3.69
C ASP A 338 -2.65 1.07 4.58
N LYS A 339 -2.00 -0.07 4.30
CA LYS A 339 -2.19 -1.35 4.97
C LYS A 339 -2.10 -1.22 6.49
N VAL A 340 -3.04 -1.82 7.20
CA VAL A 340 -3.00 -1.92 8.65
C VAL A 340 -2.17 -3.14 9.05
N SER A 341 -1.07 -2.92 9.74
CA SER A 341 -0.13 -3.97 10.15
C SER A 341 -0.59 -4.69 11.42
N SER A 342 -1.13 -3.94 12.38
CA SER A 342 -1.55 -4.47 13.68
C SER A 342 -2.70 -3.66 14.25
N ALA A 343 -3.59 -4.34 14.99
CA ALA A 343 -4.64 -3.71 15.78
C ALA A 343 -4.83 -4.49 17.08
N ARG A 344 -5.07 -3.78 18.18
CA ARG A 344 -5.20 -4.33 19.53
C ARG A 344 -6.32 -3.67 20.31
N PHE A 345 -6.94 -4.43 21.19
CA PHE A 345 -7.79 -3.87 22.22
C PHE A 345 -6.93 -3.19 23.30
N LEU A 346 -7.25 -1.95 23.63
CA LEU A 346 -6.73 -1.29 24.84
C LEU A 346 -7.69 -1.51 26.00
N SER A 347 -8.98 -1.54 25.72
CA SER A 347 -10.05 -1.86 26.66
C SER A 347 -11.25 -2.41 25.92
N ALA A 348 -12.30 -2.84 26.63
CA ALA A 348 -13.55 -3.29 26.04
C ALA A 348 -14.20 -2.27 25.05
N HIS A 349 -13.81 -0.99 25.12
CA HIS A 349 -14.39 0.09 24.32
C HIS A 349 -13.39 0.85 23.46
N GLN A 350 -12.10 0.56 23.59
CA GLN A 350 -11.06 1.25 22.83
C GLN A 350 -10.17 0.28 22.09
N VAL A 351 -9.90 0.61 20.85
CA VAL A 351 -9.01 -0.13 19.95
C VAL A 351 -7.92 0.81 19.47
N VAL A 352 -6.70 0.31 19.38
CA VAL A 352 -5.57 0.99 18.74
C VAL A 352 -5.18 0.23 17.47
N SER A 353 -4.85 0.96 16.41
CA SER A 353 -4.35 0.39 15.15
C SER A 353 -3.13 1.12 14.66
N GLY A 354 -2.20 0.38 14.06
CA GLY A 354 -1.02 0.90 13.40
C GLY A 354 -0.96 0.50 11.95
N SER A 355 -0.46 1.38 11.10
CA SER A 355 -0.46 1.21 9.66
C SER A 355 0.86 1.63 9.03
N ASN A 356 1.05 1.18 7.79
CA ASN A 356 2.15 1.62 6.95
C ASN A 356 2.06 3.10 6.57
N ASP A 357 0.88 3.74 6.72
CA ASP A 357 0.67 5.18 6.52
C ASP A 357 1.37 6.06 7.58
N ARG A 358 2.11 5.44 8.50
CA ARG A 358 2.83 6.06 9.61
C ARG A 358 1.91 6.72 10.65
N LEU A 359 0.64 6.33 10.70
CA LEU A 359 -0.32 6.80 11.69
C LEU A 359 -0.69 5.68 12.66
N ILE A 360 -0.80 6.06 13.93
CA ILE A 360 -1.47 5.27 14.95
C ILE A 360 -2.84 5.91 15.16
N LYS A 361 -3.90 5.12 15.10
CA LYS A 361 -5.26 5.60 15.32
C LYS A 361 -5.88 4.90 16.54
N LEU A 362 -6.52 5.70 17.37
CA LEU A 362 -7.33 5.22 18.48
C LEU A 362 -8.81 5.33 18.08
N TRP A 363 -9.54 4.24 18.30
CA TRP A 363 -10.94 4.12 17.93
C TRP A 363 -11.79 3.85 19.16
N ASP A 364 -12.96 4.42 19.18
CA ASP A 364 -13.99 4.08 20.15
C ASP A 364 -14.97 3.08 19.52
N VAL A 365 -15.12 1.93 20.15
CA VAL A 365 -15.97 0.83 19.67
C VAL A 365 -17.45 1.22 19.67
N ARG A 366 -17.89 2.04 20.63
CA ARG A 366 -19.30 2.43 20.76
C ARG A 366 -19.72 3.42 19.69
N SER A 367 -18.94 4.47 19.50
CA SER A 367 -19.22 5.50 18.49
C SER A 367 -18.76 5.11 17.09
N GLN A 368 -17.95 4.06 16.96
CA GLN A 368 -17.32 3.60 15.71
C GLN A 368 -16.50 4.68 15.01
N ARG A 369 -15.96 5.63 15.77
CA ARG A 369 -15.20 6.78 15.25
C ARG A 369 -13.75 6.76 15.72
N CYS A 370 -12.90 7.34 14.89
CA CYS A 370 -11.53 7.65 15.29
C CYS A 370 -11.56 8.79 16.31
N VAL A 371 -11.10 8.49 17.51
CA VAL A 371 -10.99 9.47 18.59
C VAL A 371 -9.74 10.31 18.41
N ARG A 372 -8.63 9.66 18.01
CA ARG A 372 -7.33 10.33 17.88
C ARG A 372 -6.49 9.68 16.81
N SER A 373 -5.67 10.49 16.15
CA SER A 373 -4.61 10.04 15.25
C SER A 373 -3.27 10.61 15.73
N VAL A 374 -2.26 9.77 15.83
CA VAL A 374 -0.90 10.13 16.25
C VAL A 374 0.07 9.80 15.12
N PHE A 375 1.05 10.68 14.88
CA PHE A 375 2.05 10.51 13.82
C PHE A 375 3.45 10.26 14.42
N PRO A 376 3.88 9.00 14.56
CA PRO A 376 5.21 8.64 15.07
C PRO A 376 6.36 8.89 14.09
N GLY A 377 6.08 9.25 12.83
CA GLY A 377 7.09 9.54 11.81
C GLY A 377 7.62 8.33 11.05
N SER A 378 7.34 7.11 11.48
CA SER A 378 7.81 5.86 10.87
C SER A 378 6.67 4.85 10.72
N THR A 379 6.81 3.94 9.77
CA THR A 379 5.88 2.81 9.56
C THR A 379 5.79 1.96 10.83
N ILE A 380 4.56 1.63 11.21
CA ILE A 380 4.26 0.77 12.35
C ILE A 380 4.21 -0.68 11.87
N LEU A 381 4.96 -1.60 12.51
CA LEU A 381 4.96 -3.02 12.20
C LEU A 381 4.15 -3.83 13.19
N ASP A 382 4.20 -3.50 14.48
CA ASP A 382 3.35 -4.14 15.50
C ASP A 382 2.97 -3.16 16.62
N ILE A 383 1.84 -3.42 17.26
CA ILE A 383 1.35 -2.68 18.44
C ILE A 383 0.89 -3.68 19.49
N VAL A 384 1.10 -3.33 20.76
CA VAL A 384 0.62 -4.09 21.90
C VAL A 384 0.16 -3.14 23.01
N GLY A 385 -0.91 -3.50 23.72
CA GLY A 385 -1.29 -2.80 24.95
C GLY A 385 -0.33 -3.17 26.08
N SER A 386 0.11 -2.21 26.86
CA SER A 386 1.07 -2.45 27.94
C SER A 386 0.44 -2.51 29.33
N ASP A 387 -0.84 -2.15 29.45
CA ASP A 387 -1.49 -2.06 30.76
C ASP A 387 -2.96 -2.50 30.69
N ARG A 388 -3.41 -3.18 31.73
CA ARG A 388 -4.83 -3.49 31.94
C ARG A 388 -5.69 -2.23 32.18
N ALA A 389 -5.06 -1.10 32.52
CA ALA A 389 -5.73 0.18 32.74
C ALA A 389 -6.12 0.92 31.45
N ALA A 390 -5.87 0.35 30.28
CA ALA A 390 -6.26 0.88 28.98
C ALA A 390 -5.68 2.25 28.60
N SER A 391 -4.65 2.72 29.31
CA SER A 391 -4.09 4.05 29.09
C SER A 391 -2.76 4.04 28.33
N SER A 392 -2.06 2.89 28.26
CA SER A 392 -0.75 2.82 27.64
C SER A 392 -0.63 1.71 26.62
N PHE A 393 0.13 1.99 25.56
CA PHE A 393 0.44 1.02 24.51
C PHE A 393 1.86 1.23 23.99
N ILE A 394 2.40 0.21 23.36
CA ILE A 394 3.76 0.19 22.83
C ILE A 394 3.67 -0.10 21.34
N SER A 395 4.42 0.63 20.52
CA SER A 395 4.50 0.43 19.09
C SER A 395 5.93 0.14 18.62
N GLY A 396 6.06 -0.84 17.76
CA GLY A 396 7.30 -1.23 17.11
C GLY A 396 7.34 -0.72 15.68
N HIS A 397 8.47 -0.14 15.29
CA HIS A 397 8.60 0.60 14.05
C HIS A 397 9.69 0.08 13.12
N PHE A 398 9.57 0.44 11.86
CA PHE A 398 10.56 0.17 10.82
C PHE A 398 11.90 0.89 11.05
N ASP A 399 11.87 2.05 11.72
CA ASP A 399 13.06 2.85 12.10
C ASP A 399 13.87 2.29 13.28
N ARG A 400 13.62 1.04 13.66
CA ARG A 400 14.29 0.33 14.76
C ARG A 400 13.98 0.88 16.15
N LYS A 401 12.93 1.70 16.27
CA LYS A 401 12.54 2.31 17.54
C LYS A 401 11.28 1.66 18.10
N LEU A 402 11.31 1.43 19.40
CA LEU A 402 10.14 1.15 20.22
C LEU A 402 9.67 2.46 20.83
N ARG A 403 8.40 2.76 20.71
CA ARG A 403 7.80 3.95 21.30
C ARG A 403 6.74 3.55 22.29
N PHE A 404 6.82 4.12 23.47
CA PHE A 404 5.89 3.95 24.58
C PHE A 404 4.94 5.13 24.60
N TRP A 405 3.64 4.86 24.62
CA TRP A 405 2.61 5.88 24.49
C TRP A 405 1.65 5.86 25.66
N ASP A 406 1.22 7.03 26.06
CA ASP A 406 -0.01 7.21 26.82
C ASP A 406 -1.13 7.63 25.86
N SER A 407 -2.27 6.95 25.91
CA SER A 407 -3.43 7.22 25.03
C SER A 407 -3.96 8.66 25.15
N ARG A 408 -3.57 9.39 26.20
CA ARG A 408 -3.94 10.79 26.48
C ARG A 408 -3.01 11.78 25.79
N ASN A 409 -1.77 11.38 25.49
CA ASN A 409 -0.74 12.25 24.96
C ASN A 409 -0.57 12.09 23.44
N GLN A 410 -0.01 13.09 22.78
CA GLN A 410 0.34 13.04 21.35
C GLN A 410 1.80 12.63 21.12
N GLU A 411 2.64 12.80 22.12
CA GLU A 411 4.06 12.46 22.07
C GLU A 411 4.35 11.17 22.83
N PRO A 412 5.33 10.37 22.39
CA PRO A 412 5.74 9.17 23.09
C PRO A 412 6.34 9.54 24.45
N VAL A 413 5.98 8.77 25.47
CA VAL A 413 6.52 8.91 26.83
C VAL A 413 7.99 8.54 26.87
N HIS A 414 8.36 7.49 26.15
CA HIS A 414 9.74 7.00 26.06
C HIS A 414 10.01 6.36 24.71
N ILE A 415 11.29 6.36 24.30
CA ILE A 415 11.76 5.75 23.04
C ILE A 415 12.98 4.90 23.33
N ILE A 416 12.97 3.64 22.90
CA ILE A 416 14.12 2.74 22.95
C ILE A 416 14.56 2.47 21.51
N GLU A 417 15.85 2.58 21.24
CA GLU A 417 16.43 2.22 19.94
C GLU A 417 17.01 0.79 20.01
N LEU A 418 16.65 -0.04 19.02
CA LEU A 418 17.09 -1.42 18.90
C LEU A 418 18.07 -1.58 17.72
N ALA A 419 18.74 -2.73 17.66
CA ALA A 419 19.70 -3.02 16.59
C ALA A 419 19.04 -3.20 15.21
N GLY A 420 17.86 -3.86 15.17
CA GLY A 420 17.10 -4.13 13.96
C GLY A 420 15.69 -3.54 13.97
N LYS A 421 15.01 -3.52 12.81
CA LYS A 421 13.61 -3.14 12.73
C LYS A 421 12.74 -4.13 13.51
N VAL A 422 11.74 -3.62 14.21
CA VAL A 422 10.85 -4.40 15.07
C VAL A 422 9.85 -5.16 14.21
N THR A 423 9.75 -6.47 14.36
CA THR A 423 8.77 -7.30 13.62
C THR A 423 7.57 -7.67 14.46
N SER A 424 7.77 -7.94 15.75
CA SER A 424 6.70 -8.37 16.64
C SER A 424 6.93 -7.94 18.07
N LEU A 425 5.84 -7.70 18.76
CA LEU A 425 5.78 -7.36 20.18
C LEU A 425 4.85 -8.32 20.90
N ASN A 426 5.25 -8.78 22.08
CA ASN A 426 4.41 -9.56 22.97
C ASN A 426 4.68 -9.14 24.41
N VAL A 427 3.62 -8.78 25.14
CA VAL A 427 3.70 -8.37 26.55
C VAL A 427 3.35 -9.54 27.43
N SER A 428 4.05 -9.65 28.55
CA SER A 428 3.76 -10.65 29.60
C SER A 428 2.37 -10.42 30.22
N SER A 429 1.79 -11.47 30.78
CA SER A 429 0.47 -11.43 31.42
C SER A 429 0.39 -10.47 32.61
N ASP A 430 1.54 -10.18 33.26
CA ASP A 430 1.67 -9.21 34.36
C ASP A 430 1.91 -7.76 33.88
N GLY A 431 2.15 -7.55 32.57
CA GLY A 431 2.43 -6.22 31.99
C GLY A 431 3.83 -5.66 32.29
N ILE A 432 4.72 -6.47 32.90
CA ILE A 432 6.06 -6.01 33.33
C ILE A 432 7.09 -6.15 32.22
N TYR A 433 7.05 -7.24 31.49
CA TYR A 433 8.03 -7.56 30.44
C TYR A 433 7.44 -7.49 29.05
N LEU A 434 8.24 -6.97 28.14
CA LEU A 434 7.96 -6.93 26.71
C LEU A 434 8.99 -7.79 25.96
N LEU A 435 8.54 -8.79 25.23
CA LEU A 435 9.37 -9.51 24.26
C LEU A 435 9.25 -8.80 22.91
N CYS A 436 10.38 -8.47 22.34
CA CYS A 436 10.49 -7.84 21.03
C CYS A 436 11.32 -8.70 20.09
N SER A 437 10.78 -9.05 18.93
CA SER A 437 11.54 -9.67 17.83
C SER A 437 11.99 -8.60 16.85
N THR A 438 13.24 -8.73 16.39
CA THR A 438 13.86 -7.78 15.46
C THR A 438 14.46 -8.50 14.25
N ARG A 439 14.65 -7.77 13.14
CA ARG A 439 15.19 -8.33 11.88
C ARG A 439 16.69 -8.58 11.87
N ASP A 440 17.35 -8.38 12.97
CA ASP A 440 18.73 -8.77 13.22
C ASP A 440 18.89 -10.19 13.80
N ASP A 441 17.82 -10.99 13.71
CA ASP A 441 17.77 -12.36 14.18
C ASP A 441 17.94 -12.50 15.71
N THR A 442 17.46 -11.49 16.45
CA THR A 442 17.47 -11.49 17.91
C THR A 442 16.09 -11.26 18.50
N LEU A 443 15.90 -11.76 19.74
CA LEU A 443 14.75 -11.43 20.57
C LEU A 443 15.27 -10.65 21.78
N SER A 444 14.65 -9.52 22.08
CA SER A 444 14.99 -8.69 23.24
C SER A 444 13.88 -8.70 24.26
N LEU A 445 14.19 -9.05 25.49
CA LEU A 445 13.30 -8.94 26.64
C LEU A 445 13.56 -7.60 27.33
N ILE A 446 12.53 -6.78 27.46
CA ILE A 446 12.61 -5.41 27.97
C ILE A 446 11.72 -5.28 29.19
N ASP A 447 12.25 -4.70 30.29
CA ASP A 447 11.44 -4.27 31.44
C ASP A 447 10.73 -2.97 31.11
N VAL A 448 9.40 -3.03 30.98
CA VAL A 448 8.55 -1.88 30.59
C VAL A 448 8.59 -0.75 31.63
N ARG A 449 8.81 -1.07 32.91
CA ARG A 449 8.87 -0.06 34.00
C ARG A 449 10.17 0.72 34.02
N LYS A 450 11.27 0.03 33.65
CA LYS A 450 12.62 0.62 33.67
C LYS A 450 13.07 1.09 32.29
N TYR A 451 12.33 0.73 31.24
CA TYR A 451 12.71 0.99 29.84
C TYR A 451 14.10 0.45 29.47
N GLN A 452 14.46 -0.72 30.00
CA GLN A 452 15.77 -1.31 29.80
C GLN A 452 15.66 -2.73 29.26
N THR A 453 16.56 -3.09 28.34
CA THR A 453 16.70 -4.46 27.88
C THR A 453 17.32 -5.29 29.00
N VAL A 454 16.63 -6.36 29.40
CA VAL A 454 17.05 -7.29 30.44
C VAL A 454 17.90 -8.42 29.83
N HIS A 455 17.40 -9.06 28.77
CA HIS A 455 18.04 -10.18 28.09
C HIS A 455 17.90 -10.05 26.58
N ILE A 456 18.86 -10.66 25.87
CA ILE A 456 18.82 -10.82 24.42
C ILE A 456 19.01 -12.30 24.13
N TYR A 457 18.10 -12.86 23.32
CA TYR A 457 18.12 -14.27 22.91
C TYR A 457 18.51 -14.33 21.43
N SER A 458 19.40 -15.22 21.10
CA SER A 458 19.80 -15.53 19.73
C SER A 458 20.17 -17.00 19.63
N ALA A 459 20.15 -17.54 18.43
CA ALA A 459 20.68 -18.87 18.15
C ALA A 459 21.30 -18.88 16.75
N GLU A 460 22.33 -19.68 16.54
CA GLU A 460 23.11 -19.71 15.30
C GLU A 460 22.24 -20.00 14.06
N GLN A 461 21.23 -20.86 14.21
CA GLN A 461 20.32 -21.25 13.11
C GLN A 461 19.03 -20.44 13.06
N TYR A 462 18.80 -19.54 14.03
CA TYR A 462 17.60 -18.73 14.05
C TYR A 462 17.72 -17.59 13.02
N ARG A 463 16.72 -17.49 12.13
CA ARG A 463 16.61 -16.43 11.12
C ARG A 463 15.17 -15.92 11.03
N THR A 464 14.99 -14.64 11.20
CA THR A 464 13.69 -13.97 11.05
C THR A 464 13.28 -13.96 9.57
N SER A 465 12.14 -14.54 9.24
CA SER A 465 11.72 -14.74 7.84
C SER A 465 11.21 -13.46 7.17
N SER A 466 10.36 -12.72 7.85
CA SER A 466 9.66 -11.55 7.29
C SER A 466 9.31 -10.53 8.37
N ASP A 467 8.77 -9.39 7.95
CA ASP A 467 8.27 -8.37 8.86
C ASP A 467 6.98 -8.82 9.60
N LEU A 468 6.40 -9.95 9.17
CA LEU A 468 5.23 -10.57 9.80
C LEU A 468 5.59 -11.66 10.82
N SER A 469 6.90 -11.99 10.99
CA SER A 469 7.35 -13.03 11.94
C SER A 469 7.00 -12.62 13.37
N ARG A 470 6.40 -13.56 14.12
CA ARG A 470 5.88 -13.35 15.47
C ARG A 470 6.75 -14.03 16.52
N CYS A 471 6.78 -13.41 17.70
CA CYS A 471 7.33 -13.99 18.92
C CYS A 471 6.24 -14.04 19.99
N VAL A 472 6.38 -14.95 20.94
CA VAL A 472 5.40 -15.16 22.01
C VAL A 472 6.09 -15.52 23.32
N LEU A 473 5.56 -15.03 24.44
CA LEU A 473 5.90 -15.42 25.79
C LEU A 473 4.96 -16.54 26.28
N SER A 474 5.48 -17.46 27.08
CA SER A 474 4.63 -18.41 27.77
C SER A 474 3.82 -17.71 28.88
N PRO A 475 2.60 -18.19 29.21
CA PRO A 475 1.74 -17.54 30.20
C PRO A 475 2.38 -17.43 31.59
N GLY A 476 3.18 -18.42 32.00
CA GLY A 476 3.91 -18.43 33.27
C GLY A 476 5.29 -17.79 33.23
N MET A 477 5.66 -17.11 32.11
CA MET A 477 6.92 -16.38 31.96
C MET A 477 8.18 -17.25 32.15
N GLN A 478 8.10 -18.54 31.82
CA GLN A 478 9.27 -19.42 31.87
C GLN A 478 9.99 -19.51 30.53
N TYR A 479 9.25 -19.41 29.41
CA TYR A 479 9.76 -19.61 28.08
C TYR A 479 9.33 -18.49 27.12
N CYS A 480 10.15 -18.26 26.11
CA CYS A 480 9.78 -17.47 24.95
C CYS A 480 10.05 -18.27 23.67
N ALA A 481 9.22 -18.03 22.64
CA ALA A 481 9.32 -18.75 21.39
C ALA A 481 9.26 -17.80 20.19
N ALA A 482 9.98 -18.18 19.12
CA ALA A 482 9.92 -17.48 17.84
C ALA A 482 10.04 -18.46 16.67
N GLY A 483 9.38 -18.10 15.55
CA GLY A 483 9.43 -18.85 14.31
C GLY A 483 10.58 -18.44 13.42
N SER A 484 11.21 -19.41 12.77
CA SER A 484 12.35 -19.22 11.88
C SER A 484 11.98 -19.41 10.41
N SER A 485 12.84 -18.92 9.53
CA SER A 485 12.68 -19.00 8.07
C SER A 485 12.84 -20.43 7.50
N ASP A 486 13.47 -21.32 8.25
CA ASP A 486 13.69 -22.74 7.90
C ASP A 486 12.51 -23.66 8.25
N GLY A 487 11.44 -23.13 8.87
CA GLY A 487 10.29 -23.89 9.34
C GLY A 487 10.44 -24.40 10.77
N SER A 488 11.53 -24.06 11.48
CA SER A 488 11.73 -24.42 12.87
C SER A 488 11.09 -23.39 13.80
N VAL A 489 10.67 -23.86 14.99
CA VAL A 489 10.28 -22.99 16.10
C VAL A 489 11.33 -23.15 17.21
N PHE A 490 11.90 -22.03 17.61
CA PHE A 490 12.91 -21.96 18.66
C PHE A 490 12.25 -21.59 19.98
N VAL A 491 12.59 -22.28 21.04
CA VAL A 491 12.09 -22.05 22.41
C VAL A 491 13.26 -21.82 23.33
N TRP A 492 13.32 -20.67 23.96
CA TRP A 492 14.36 -20.30 24.95
C TRP A 492 13.77 -20.23 26.36
N ASN A 493 14.57 -20.55 27.33
CA ASN A 493 14.26 -20.32 28.73
C ASN A 493 14.57 -18.86 29.09
N ILE A 494 13.61 -18.16 29.70
CA ILE A 494 13.71 -16.73 29.98
C ILE A 494 14.80 -16.43 31.01
N GLN A 495 14.88 -17.22 32.07
CA GLN A 495 15.84 -16.97 33.15
C GLN A 495 17.26 -17.36 32.80
N SER A 496 17.46 -18.55 32.19
CA SER A 496 18.79 -19.06 31.85
C SER A 496 19.33 -18.47 30.54
N THR A 497 18.50 -17.79 29.74
CA THR A 497 18.80 -17.28 28.39
C THR A 497 19.21 -18.35 27.37
N LYS A 498 19.17 -19.63 27.76
CA LYS A 498 19.61 -20.74 26.92
C LYS A 498 18.50 -21.21 26.00
N LEU A 499 18.90 -21.70 24.82
CA LEU A 499 18.02 -22.41 23.91
C LEU A 499 17.63 -23.75 24.53
N GLU A 500 16.35 -23.94 24.83
CA GLU A 500 15.83 -25.14 25.45
C GLU A 500 15.48 -26.20 24.41
N LYS A 501 14.79 -25.80 23.34
CA LYS A 501 14.30 -26.72 22.32
C LYS A 501 14.19 -26.05 20.94
N VAL A 502 14.43 -26.87 19.90
CA VAL A 502 14.10 -26.54 18.51
C VAL A 502 13.07 -27.56 18.03
N LEU A 503 11.89 -27.06 17.65
CA LEU A 503 10.78 -27.86 17.16
C LEU A 503 10.84 -27.85 15.61
N HIS A 504 11.30 -28.96 15.05
CA HIS A 504 11.44 -29.09 13.58
C HIS A 504 10.84 -30.40 13.07
N LYS A 505 10.95 -31.50 13.83
CA LYS A 505 10.59 -32.87 13.38
C LYS A 505 9.10 -32.97 13.02
N GLY A 506 8.81 -33.25 11.74
CA GLY A 506 7.45 -33.44 11.24
C GLY A 506 6.61 -32.18 11.12
N GLY A 507 7.15 -31.02 11.53
CA GLY A 507 6.48 -29.71 11.52
C GLY A 507 6.42 -29.04 10.16
N HIS A 508 6.71 -27.75 10.16
CA HIS A 508 6.65 -26.91 8.97
C HIS A 508 7.82 -27.16 8.02
N GLN A 509 7.56 -27.04 6.71
CA GLN A 509 8.57 -27.06 5.65
C GLN A 509 8.94 -25.66 5.17
N HIS A 510 8.18 -24.66 5.58
CA HIS A 510 8.31 -23.28 5.17
C HIS A 510 8.36 -22.38 6.40
N ALA A 511 8.77 -21.12 6.16
CA ALA A 511 8.94 -20.13 7.20
C ALA A 511 7.71 -20.02 8.12
N VAL A 512 7.94 -20.10 9.43
CA VAL A 512 6.93 -19.90 10.45
C VAL A 512 6.72 -18.41 10.65
N LEU A 513 5.48 -17.94 10.43
CA LEU A 513 5.11 -16.52 10.52
C LEU A 513 4.44 -16.19 11.86
N SER A 514 3.65 -17.08 12.39
CA SER A 514 2.84 -16.81 13.58
C SER A 514 2.98 -17.88 14.65
N LEU A 515 2.87 -17.46 15.89
CA LEU A 515 2.93 -18.29 17.07
C LEU A 515 1.90 -17.83 18.09
N SER A 516 1.30 -18.78 18.82
CA SER A 516 0.44 -18.48 19.95
C SER A 516 0.56 -19.57 21.00
N TRP A 517 0.89 -19.16 22.23
CA TRP A 517 0.96 -20.09 23.36
C TRP A 517 -0.44 -20.33 23.94
N ASN A 518 -0.75 -21.55 24.30
CA ASN A 518 -2.03 -21.87 24.93
C ASN A 518 -2.12 -21.18 26.30
N PRO A 519 -3.25 -20.55 26.65
CA PRO A 519 -3.44 -19.92 27.95
C PRO A 519 -3.26 -20.85 29.15
N SER A 520 -3.43 -22.17 28.95
CA SER A 520 -3.20 -23.16 29.99
C SER A 520 -1.71 -23.46 30.28
N GLY A 521 -0.77 -22.89 29.52
CA GLY A 521 0.65 -23.17 29.59
C GLY A 521 1.10 -24.47 28.88
N HIS A 522 0.16 -25.28 28.40
CA HIS A 522 0.41 -26.55 27.76
C HIS A 522 0.05 -26.52 26.28
N GLY A 523 1.03 -26.30 25.44
CA GLY A 523 0.87 -26.35 24.00
C GLY A 523 1.14 -25.00 23.29
N LEU A 524 1.67 -25.11 22.10
CA LEU A 524 2.04 -24.02 21.24
C LEU A 524 1.43 -24.23 19.85
N LEU A 525 0.79 -23.21 19.28
CA LEU A 525 0.41 -23.16 17.87
C LEU A 525 1.47 -22.45 17.08
N SER A 526 1.72 -22.95 15.88
CA SER A 526 2.59 -22.28 14.89
C SER A 526 1.92 -22.30 13.52
N GLY A 527 1.96 -21.19 12.81
CA GLY A 527 1.42 -21.04 11.45
C GLY A 527 2.52 -20.69 10.46
N ASP A 528 2.50 -21.33 9.29
CA ASP A 528 3.51 -21.14 8.26
C ASP A 528 3.04 -20.33 7.04
N LYS A 529 3.98 -20.05 6.17
CA LYS A 529 3.76 -19.36 4.91
C LYS A 529 2.95 -20.18 3.89
N GLN A 530 2.76 -21.48 4.11
CA GLN A 530 2.04 -22.38 3.18
C GLN A 530 0.74 -22.97 3.77
N LYS A 531 -0.04 -22.15 4.50
CA LYS A 531 -1.38 -22.52 4.96
C LYS A 531 -1.48 -23.57 6.07
N VAL A 532 -0.36 -24.06 6.59
CA VAL A 532 -0.33 -25.11 7.61
C VAL A 532 -0.24 -24.51 9.01
N VAL A 533 -1.04 -25.05 9.92
CA VAL A 533 -0.92 -24.81 11.37
C VAL A 533 -0.51 -26.11 12.04
N CYS A 534 0.55 -26.04 12.84
CA CYS A 534 1.03 -27.13 13.67
C CYS A 534 0.71 -26.83 15.13
N MET A 535 0.28 -27.86 15.84
CA MET A 535 0.08 -27.84 17.27
C MET A 535 1.14 -28.71 17.94
N TRP A 536 1.84 -28.13 18.90
CA TRP A 536 2.92 -28.77 19.66
C TRP A 536 2.51 -28.92 21.12
N LYS A 537 2.87 -30.07 21.72
CA LYS A 537 2.59 -30.39 23.12
C LYS A 537 3.85 -30.85 23.87
#